data_9fa1c62207312335de91537220d8c5ae
#
_entry.id   9fa1c62207312335de91537220d8c5ae
#
_cell.length_a   1.000
_cell.length_b   1.000
_cell.length_c   1.000
_cell.angle_alpha   90.00
_cell.angle_beta   90.00
_cell.angle_gamma   90.00
#
_symmetry.space_group_name_H-M   'P 1'
#
loop_
_entity.id
_entity.type
_entity.pdbx_description
1 polymer ?
#
loop_
_entity_poly.entity_id
_entity_poly.type
_entity_poly.pdbx_seq_one_letter_code
_entity_poly.pdbx_strand_id
1 'polypeptide(L)'
;MRVVHLITTLAIGGAEQMLVKLLRAMDRSEFEPTVVTLVNDGALIEVIRDMGIEVRSLDLRRGEVSTRALRRLITILRAARPDVVQSWMYHANVAASMARPWLPRRTGVAWNIRQSLYDISKERFLTQAVIRSGRLLAPHVDALVNNSRVSREQHARIGYVNMRSLVIPNGFEVDSFRPDPAARASFRSELGLDDDAVLVGVVARVHPSKDHANFLRAAELAAARDPRLVFLCAGRGTDSHGRCREALRGPLRGRLRLLGERVDVPRVMAGLDMLVSSSKTEGCPNAVGEGMACGLPVIGTDIGDTRDVIADAGRVVPCGDASALAAEIAALSALGHARRREIGDAARERIRMAYSIESVASRYGRLYHDIISERRGSGRLVSQLEPMPARPAEAAL
;
A
#
# COMPACT_ATOMS: atom_id res chain seq x y z
N MET A 1 -24.92 4.09 8.02
CA MET A 1 -24.00 3.53 9.04
C MET A 1 -22.92 4.55 9.35
N ARG A 2 -22.75 4.97 10.62
CA ARG A 2 -21.73 5.95 11.02
C ARG A 2 -20.41 5.26 11.33
N VAL A 3 -19.37 5.61 10.58
CA VAL A 3 -18.03 5.04 10.73
C VAL A 3 -17.04 6.14 11.11
N VAL A 4 -16.43 6.02 12.28
CA VAL A 4 -15.35 6.93 12.67
C VAL A 4 -13.99 6.29 12.34
N HIS A 5 -13.24 6.93 11.46
CA HIS A 5 -11.84 6.56 11.18
C HIS A 5 -10.91 7.32 12.12
N LEU A 6 -10.27 6.62 13.03
CA LEU A 6 -9.29 7.18 13.98
C LEU A 6 -7.88 6.90 13.46
N ILE A 7 -7.09 7.95 13.20
CA ILE A 7 -5.73 7.85 12.68
C ILE A 7 -4.77 8.77 13.44
N THR A 8 -3.48 8.44 13.46
CA THR A 8 -2.50 9.25 14.20
C THR A 8 -2.31 10.65 13.58
N THR A 9 -2.13 10.73 12.28
CA THR A 9 -1.88 11.97 11.51
C THR A 9 -2.44 11.79 10.09
N LEU A 10 -2.54 12.87 9.33
CA LEU A 10 -2.89 12.86 7.90
C LEU A 10 -1.73 13.40 7.05
N ALA A 11 -0.49 13.20 7.48
CA ALA A 11 0.70 13.42 6.66
C ALA A 11 0.72 12.45 5.45
N ILE A 12 1.57 12.72 4.46
CA ILE A 12 1.67 11.86 3.28
C ILE A 12 2.40 10.56 3.64
N GLY A 13 1.63 9.47 3.75
CA GLY A 13 2.11 8.12 4.05
C GLY A 13 1.20 7.06 3.44
N GLY A 14 1.63 5.80 3.49
CA GLY A 14 0.89 4.69 2.86
C GLY A 14 -0.47 4.40 3.50
N ALA A 15 -0.56 4.48 4.83
CA ALA A 15 -1.82 4.26 5.55
C ALA A 15 -2.80 5.42 5.34
N GLU A 16 -2.30 6.64 5.36
CA GLU A 16 -3.06 7.87 5.19
C GLU A 16 -3.63 7.99 3.76
N GLN A 17 -2.79 7.71 2.75
CA GLN A 17 -3.25 7.66 1.35
C GLN A 17 -4.29 6.55 1.13
N MET A 18 -4.09 5.38 1.77
CA MET A 18 -5.08 4.30 1.68
C MET A 18 -6.42 4.70 2.32
N LEU A 19 -6.39 5.44 3.44
CA LEU A 19 -7.60 5.98 4.04
C LEU A 19 -8.31 6.95 3.07
N VAL A 20 -7.58 7.87 2.45
CA VAL A 20 -8.16 8.80 1.45
C VAL A 20 -8.80 8.05 0.29
N LYS A 21 -8.11 7.05 -0.28
CA LYS A 21 -8.66 6.21 -1.36
C LYS A 21 -9.93 5.47 -0.90
N LEU A 22 -9.91 4.90 0.29
CA LEU A 22 -11.07 4.22 0.86
C LEU A 22 -12.26 5.16 1.01
N LEU A 23 -12.04 6.37 1.58
CA LEU A 23 -13.08 7.36 1.79
C LEU A 23 -13.72 7.85 0.47
N ARG A 24 -12.94 7.92 -0.63
CA ARG A 24 -13.47 8.22 -1.97
C ARG A 24 -14.35 7.12 -2.52
N ALA A 25 -13.97 5.86 -2.29
CA ALA A 25 -14.65 4.69 -2.84
C ALA A 25 -15.81 4.18 -1.98
N MET A 26 -15.96 4.66 -0.74
CA MET A 26 -17.07 4.28 0.12
C MET A 26 -18.40 4.80 -0.40
N ASP A 27 -19.42 3.95 -0.45
CA ASP A 27 -20.79 4.35 -0.76
C ASP A 27 -21.36 5.27 0.33
N ARG A 28 -21.50 6.56 -0.03
CA ARG A 28 -21.98 7.61 0.88
C ARG A 28 -23.48 7.52 1.18
N SER A 29 -24.24 6.73 0.43
CA SER A 29 -25.64 6.44 0.74
C SER A 29 -25.76 5.44 1.90
N GLU A 30 -24.77 4.60 2.08
CA GLU A 30 -24.72 3.57 3.11
C GLU A 30 -23.86 3.97 4.32
N PHE A 31 -22.70 4.59 4.07
CA PHE A 31 -21.72 4.93 5.09
C PHE A 31 -21.56 6.45 5.25
N GLU A 32 -21.61 6.89 6.50
CA GLU A 32 -21.37 8.27 6.94
C GLU A 32 -20.03 8.32 7.70
N PRO A 33 -18.89 8.52 6.98
CA PRO A 33 -17.57 8.55 7.59
C PRO A 33 -17.29 9.90 8.26
N THR A 34 -16.60 9.83 9.40
CA THR A 34 -15.94 10.96 10.07
C THR A 34 -14.49 10.57 10.34
N VAL A 35 -13.56 11.49 10.19
CA VAL A 35 -12.15 11.23 10.47
C VAL A 35 -11.75 11.96 11.75
N VAL A 36 -11.05 11.25 12.65
CA VAL A 36 -10.49 11.80 13.89
C VAL A 36 -8.99 11.57 13.87
N THR A 37 -8.19 12.63 14.00
CA THR A 37 -6.73 12.53 14.09
C THR A 37 -6.25 12.74 15.51
N LEU A 38 -5.19 12.04 15.91
CA LEU A 38 -4.55 12.30 17.20
C LEU A 38 -3.76 13.60 17.17
N VAL A 39 -3.06 13.85 16.06
CA VAL A 39 -2.21 15.04 15.84
C VAL A 39 -2.82 15.85 14.70
N ASN A 40 -2.89 17.16 14.87
CA ASN A 40 -3.40 18.07 13.84
C ASN A 40 -2.27 18.45 12.86
N ASP A 41 -1.88 17.48 12.04
CA ASP A 41 -0.77 17.64 11.10
C ASP A 41 -1.03 16.77 9.85
N GLY A 42 -0.91 17.37 8.67
CA GLY A 42 -0.92 16.66 7.41
C GLY A 42 -1.66 17.32 6.26
N ALA A 43 -1.03 17.23 5.08
CA ALA A 43 -1.54 17.77 3.83
C ALA A 43 -2.85 17.12 3.33
N LEU A 44 -3.20 15.94 3.87
CA LEU A 44 -4.41 15.22 3.46
C LEU A 44 -5.68 15.65 4.22
N ILE A 45 -5.56 16.54 5.21
CA ILE A 45 -6.73 17.07 5.97
C ILE A 45 -7.69 17.77 5.02
N GLU A 46 -7.19 18.72 4.24
CA GLU A 46 -8.02 19.49 3.30
C GLU A 46 -8.57 18.61 2.18
N VAL A 47 -7.77 17.65 1.68
CA VAL A 47 -8.23 16.67 0.69
C VAL A 47 -9.47 15.89 1.18
N ILE A 48 -9.51 15.52 2.47
CA ILE A 48 -10.65 14.81 3.05
C ILE A 48 -11.83 15.77 3.28
N ARG A 49 -11.58 17.02 3.71
CA ARG A 49 -12.61 18.03 3.88
C ARG A 49 -13.30 18.40 2.56
N ASP A 50 -12.52 18.49 1.47
CA ASP A 50 -13.05 18.74 0.12
C ASP A 50 -14.00 17.63 -0.38
N MET A 51 -13.91 16.42 0.19
CA MET A 51 -14.89 15.35 -0.03
C MET A 51 -16.19 15.53 0.79
N GLY A 52 -16.34 16.60 1.57
CA GLY A 52 -17.46 16.83 2.47
C GLY A 52 -17.43 15.93 3.70
N ILE A 53 -16.24 15.43 4.12
CA ILE A 53 -16.07 14.57 5.30
C ILE A 53 -15.55 15.41 6.45
N GLU A 54 -16.21 15.29 7.60
CA GLU A 54 -15.78 15.98 8.80
C GLU A 54 -14.43 15.41 9.29
N VAL A 55 -13.46 16.32 9.53
CA VAL A 55 -12.17 15.99 10.14
C VAL A 55 -12.04 16.73 11.47
N ARG A 56 -11.91 15.97 12.57
CA ARG A 56 -11.65 16.48 13.92
C ARG A 56 -10.25 16.10 14.37
N SER A 57 -9.62 16.93 15.18
CA SER A 57 -8.30 16.63 15.76
C SER A 57 -8.33 16.66 17.30
N LEU A 58 -7.51 15.81 17.91
CA LEU A 58 -7.21 15.89 19.33
C LEU A 58 -6.14 16.95 19.64
N ASP A 59 -5.46 17.48 18.64
CA ASP A 59 -4.38 18.46 18.71
C ASP A 59 -3.24 18.06 19.66
N LEU A 60 -2.93 16.76 19.72
CA LEU A 60 -1.82 16.26 20.52
C LEU A 60 -0.47 16.64 19.89
N ARG A 61 0.54 16.84 20.72
CA ARG A 61 1.92 16.85 20.26
C ARG A 61 2.37 15.41 19.98
N ARG A 62 3.31 15.25 19.03
CA ARG A 62 3.86 13.92 18.72
C ARG A 62 4.48 13.28 19.97
N GLY A 63 4.01 12.09 20.33
CA GLY A 63 4.46 11.36 21.52
C GLY A 63 3.74 11.76 22.81
N GLU A 64 2.77 12.68 22.78
CA GLU A 64 1.98 13.05 23.94
C GLU A 64 0.99 11.94 24.29
N VAL A 65 1.03 11.51 25.55
CA VAL A 65 0.06 10.61 26.17
C VAL A 65 -0.50 11.32 27.37
N SER A 66 -1.82 11.62 27.34
CA SER A 66 -2.45 12.32 28.46
C SER A 66 -3.90 11.83 28.70
N THR A 67 -4.30 11.83 29.96
CA THR A 67 -5.69 11.55 30.35
C THR A 67 -6.67 12.57 29.78
N ARG A 68 -6.24 13.81 29.59
CA ARG A 68 -7.04 14.87 28.94
C ARG A 68 -7.32 14.52 27.48
N ALA A 69 -6.33 13.99 26.75
CA ALA A 69 -6.50 13.54 25.38
C ALA A 69 -7.50 12.39 25.29
N LEU A 70 -7.41 11.41 26.17
CA LEU A 70 -8.36 10.30 26.22
C LEU A 70 -9.79 10.79 26.51
N ARG A 71 -9.98 11.71 27.47
CA ARG A 71 -11.30 12.32 27.73
C ARG A 71 -11.84 13.06 26.50
N ARG A 72 -11.00 13.83 25.80
CA ARG A 72 -11.39 14.53 24.58
C ARG A 72 -11.78 13.53 23.48
N LEU A 73 -11.00 12.45 23.27
CA LEU A 73 -11.35 11.39 22.34
C LEU A 73 -12.71 10.76 22.67
N ILE A 74 -12.94 10.39 23.92
CA ILE A 74 -14.23 9.84 24.38
C ILE A 74 -15.37 10.81 24.09
N THR A 75 -15.20 12.10 24.38
CA THR A 75 -16.20 13.14 24.10
C THR A 75 -16.54 13.22 22.61
N ILE A 76 -15.51 13.25 21.74
CA ILE A 76 -15.68 13.29 20.28
C ILE A 76 -16.41 12.04 19.78
N LEU A 77 -15.97 10.84 20.22
CA LEU A 77 -16.57 9.58 19.80
C LEU A 77 -18.02 9.45 20.30
N ARG A 78 -18.32 9.88 21.53
CA ARG A 78 -19.70 9.86 22.07
C ARG A 78 -20.62 10.82 21.32
N ALA A 79 -20.13 12.00 20.92
CA ALA A 79 -20.89 12.97 20.12
C ALA A 79 -21.16 12.44 18.71
N ALA A 80 -20.18 11.78 18.09
CA ALA A 80 -20.32 11.18 16.75
C ALA A 80 -21.26 9.95 16.75
N ARG A 81 -21.48 9.30 17.90
CA ARG A 81 -22.31 8.08 18.05
C ARG A 81 -22.00 7.02 16.98
N PRO A 82 -20.74 6.59 16.81
CA PRO A 82 -20.37 5.67 15.74
C PRO A 82 -21.00 4.30 15.93
N ASP A 83 -21.36 3.68 14.81
CA ASP A 83 -21.66 2.26 14.75
C ASP A 83 -20.34 1.46 14.77
N VAL A 84 -19.30 1.95 14.06
CA VAL A 84 -17.97 1.36 14.04
C VAL A 84 -16.90 2.44 14.22
N VAL A 85 -15.89 2.15 15.04
CA VAL A 85 -14.62 2.88 15.12
C VAL A 85 -13.55 2.04 14.43
N GLN A 86 -13.12 2.46 13.22
CA GLN A 86 -12.01 1.87 12.51
C GLN A 86 -10.74 2.65 12.79
N SER A 87 -9.85 2.09 13.60
CA SER A 87 -8.58 2.74 13.92
C SER A 87 -7.45 2.31 12.99
N TRP A 88 -6.48 3.20 12.75
CA TRP A 88 -5.41 3.04 11.78
C TRP A 88 -4.05 3.19 12.45
N MET A 89 -3.26 2.14 12.41
CA MET A 89 -1.91 2.03 12.98
C MET A 89 -1.89 2.02 14.52
N TYR A 90 -0.77 1.69 15.10
CA TYR A 90 -0.63 1.28 16.50
C TYR A 90 -1.17 2.29 17.52
N HIS A 91 -0.81 3.57 17.39
CA HIS A 91 -1.22 4.59 18.37
C HIS A 91 -2.73 4.82 18.37
N ALA A 92 -3.32 4.91 17.19
CA ALA A 92 -4.78 5.04 17.06
C ALA A 92 -5.50 3.76 17.51
N ASN A 93 -4.92 2.58 17.25
CA ASN A 93 -5.47 1.30 17.68
C ASN A 93 -5.56 1.21 19.22
N VAL A 94 -4.48 1.55 19.91
CA VAL A 94 -4.45 1.59 21.37
C VAL A 94 -5.42 2.65 21.90
N ALA A 95 -5.44 3.85 21.31
CA ALA A 95 -6.36 4.92 21.73
C ALA A 95 -7.83 4.54 21.58
N ALA A 96 -8.21 3.88 20.47
CA ALA A 96 -9.56 3.36 20.27
C ALA A 96 -9.96 2.34 21.32
N SER A 97 -9.06 1.39 21.64
CA SER A 97 -9.31 0.39 22.67
C SER A 97 -9.43 0.99 24.08
N MET A 98 -8.58 1.98 24.37
CA MET A 98 -8.69 2.70 25.66
C MET A 98 -10.00 3.47 25.77
N ALA A 99 -10.55 4.02 24.71
CA ALA A 99 -11.82 4.74 24.72
C ALA A 99 -13.05 3.79 24.76
N ARG A 100 -12.91 2.54 24.31
CA ARG A 100 -13.99 1.56 24.16
C ARG A 100 -14.92 1.39 25.40
N PRO A 101 -14.43 1.31 26.65
CA PRO A 101 -15.30 1.13 27.80
C PRO A 101 -16.35 2.23 28.00
N TRP A 102 -16.11 3.42 27.44
CA TRP A 102 -17.02 4.57 27.54
C TRP A 102 -17.94 4.73 26.32
N LEU A 103 -17.83 3.86 25.32
CA LEU A 103 -18.70 3.85 24.14
C LEU A 103 -19.91 2.93 24.35
N PRO A 104 -21.02 3.15 23.63
CA PRO A 104 -22.16 2.24 23.65
C PRO A 104 -21.73 0.80 23.34
N ARG A 105 -22.30 -0.19 24.03
CA ARG A 105 -21.97 -1.62 23.80
C ARG A 105 -22.16 -2.07 22.36
N ARG A 106 -23.04 -1.42 21.60
CA ARG A 106 -23.30 -1.67 20.18
C ARG A 106 -22.21 -1.15 19.24
N THR A 107 -21.34 -0.24 19.70
CA THR A 107 -20.26 0.29 18.88
C THR A 107 -19.17 -0.76 18.70
N GLY A 108 -18.88 -1.11 17.46
CA GLY A 108 -17.77 -1.99 17.09
C GLY A 108 -16.43 -1.24 17.06
N VAL A 109 -15.35 -1.93 17.38
CA VAL A 109 -13.98 -1.40 17.26
C VAL A 109 -13.15 -2.34 16.40
N ALA A 110 -12.70 -1.87 15.25
CA ALA A 110 -11.82 -2.60 14.37
C ALA A 110 -10.45 -1.91 14.26
N TRP A 111 -9.41 -2.70 14.37
CA TRP A 111 -8.03 -2.24 14.19
C TRP A 111 -7.55 -2.43 12.76
N ASN A 112 -6.73 -1.53 12.26
CA ASN A 112 -6.10 -1.63 10.96
C ASN A 112 -4.60 -1.43 11.08
N ILE A 113 -3.83 -2.44 10.66
CA ILE A 113 -2.38 -2.44 10.64
C ILE A 113 -1.93 -2.45 9.17
N ARG A 114 -1.23 -1.37 8.75
CA ARG A 114 -0.82 -1.17 7.36
C ARG A 114 0.70 -1.18 7.19
N GLN A 115 1.39 -1.87 8.09
CA GLN A 115 2.85 -1.97 8.11
C GLN A 115 3.28 -3.41 8.40
N SER A 116 4.30 -3.88 7.72
CA SER A 116 5.01 -5.12 8.07
C SER A 116 6.08 -4.84 9.12
N LEU A 117 6.21 -5.74 10.08
CA LEU A 117 7.09 -5.60 11.24
C LEU A 117 8.25 -6.58 11.12
N TYR A 118 9.25 -6.26 10.29
CA TYR A 118 10.42 -7.12 10.11
C TYR A 118 11.37 -7.09 11.31
N ASP A 119 11.49 -5.93 11.99
CA ASP A 119 12.35 -5.74 13.14
C ASP A 119 11.81 -4.63 14.04
N ILE A 120 11.25 -4.99 15.18
CA ILE A 120 10.67 -4.05 16.15
C ILE A 120 11.73 -3.13 16.75
N SER A 121 13.01 -3.57 16.81
CA SER A 121 14.09 -2.78 17.41
C SER A 121 14.41 -1.49 16.63
N LYS A 122 14.04 -1.46 15.35
CA LYS A 122 14.20 -0.28 14.47
C LYS A 122 13.16 0.80 14.70
N GLU A 123 12.08 0.47 15.40
CA GLU A 123 11.06 1.45 15.78
C GLU A 123 11.54 2.31 16.95
N ARG A 124 10.99 3.54 17.06
CA ARG A 124 11.27 4.41 18.21
C ARG A 124 10.79 3.75 19.50
N PHE A 125 11.49 3.96 20.61
CA PHE A 125 11.20 3.33 21.90
C PHE A 125 9.72 3.42 22.32
N LEU A 126 9.11 4.60 22.23
CA LEU A 126 7.68 4.78 22.52
C LEU A 126 6.77 3.97 21.57
N THR A 127 7.13 3.89 20.28
CA THR A 127 6.38 3.07 19.31
C THR A 127 6.51 1.59 19.66
N GLN A 128 7.70 1.13 20.07
CA GLN A 128 7.89 -0.25 20.53
C GLN A 128 7.00 -0.55 21.76
N ALA A 129 6.92 0.38 22.72
CA ALA A 129 6.05 0.22 23.90
C ALA A 129 4.58 0.13 23.49
N VAL A 130 4.12 0.98 22.57
CA VAL A 130 2.75 0.95 22.03
C VAL A 130 2.47 -0.36 21.27
N ILE A 131 3.41 -0.85 20.46
CA ILE A 131 3.28 -2.13 19.78
C ILE A 131 3.18 -3.27 20.80
N ARG A 132 4.07 -3.28 21.82
CA ARG A 132 4.04 -4.34 22.84
C ARG A 132 2.75 -4.31 23.69
N SER A 133 2.24 -3.12 24.01
CA SER A 133 0.96 -3.00 24.75
C SER A 133 -0.24 -3.44 23.91
N GLY A 134 -0.16 -3.22 22.60
CA GLY A 134 -1.22 -3.61 21.65
C GLY A 134 -1.55 -5.10 21.69
N ARG A 135 -0.59 -5.98 21.96
CA ARG A 135 -0.85 -7.43 22.10
C ARG A 135 -1.86 -7.78 23.18
N LEU A 136 -1.93 -6.97 24.24
CA LEU A 136 -2.89 -7.19 25.35
C LEU A 136 -4.30 -6.71 24.98
N LEU A 137 -4.41 -5.78 24.05
CA LEU A 137 -5.67 -5.18 23.61
C LEU A 137 -6.25 -5.84 22.36
N ALA A 138 -5.41 -6.39 21.50
CA ALA A 138 -5.80 -7.03 20.24
C ALA A 138 -6.87 -8.13 20.40
N PRO A 139 -6.85 -8.99 21.44
CA PRO A 139 -7.89 -10.01 21.64
C PRO A 139 -9.28 -9.43 21.90
N HIS A 140 -9.35 -8.18 22.36
CA HIS A 140 -10.58 -7.55 22.83
C HIS A 140 -11.25 -6.64 21.78
N VAL A 141 -10.72 -6.50 20.57
CA VAL A 141 -11.36 -5.76 19.49
C VAL A 141 -12.23 -6.68 18.63
N ASP A 142 -13.17 -6.12 17.88
CA ASP A 142 -14.11 -6.91 17.09
C ASP A 142 -13.47 -7.47 15.81
N ALA A 143 -12.45 -6.79 15.30
CA ALA A 143 -11.66 -7.28 14.18
C ALA A 143 -10.25 -6.66 14.19
N LEU A 144 -9.30 -7.44 13.66
CA LEU A 144 -7.92 -7.03 13.40
C LEU A 144 -7.65 -7.17 11.90
N VAL A 145 -7.53 -6.05 11.20
CA VAL A 145 -7.26 -5.99 9.77
C VAL A 145 -5.78 -5.73 9.53
N ASN A 146 -5.17 -6.54 8.69
CA ASN A 146 -3.80 -6.35 8.19
C ASN A 146 -3.82 -6.07 6.69
N ASN A 147 -2.86 -5.31 6.17
CA ASN A 147 -2.76 -5.03 4.74
C ASN A 147 -2.07 -6.14 3.94
N SER A 148 -1.52 -7.15 4.61
CA SER A 148 -0.82 -8.26 3.97
C SER A 148 -0.84 -9.51 4.83
N ARG A 149 -0.65 -10.68 4.21
CA ARG A 149 -0.50 -11.95 4.92
C ARG A 149 0.75 -11.94 5.80
N VAL A 150 1.86 -11.43 5.23
CA VAL A 150 3.12 -11.30 5.96
C VAL A 150 2.97 -10.40 7.18
N SER A 151 2.28 -9.25 7.06
CA SER A 151 1.99 -8.39 8.21
C SER A 151 1.19 -9.14 9.28
N ARG A 152 0.13 -9.85 8.89
CA ARG A 152 -0.69 -10.64 9.82
C ARG A 152 0.13 -11.69 10.58
N GLU A 153 0.98 -12.43 9.87
CA GLU A 153 1.82 -13.46 10.47
C GLU A 153 2.87 -12.87 11.43
N GLN A 154 3.53 -11.78 11.02
CA GLN A 154 4.51 -11.08 11.86
C GLN A 154 3.88 -10.56 13.15
N HIS A 155 2.68 -9.97 13.07
CA HIS A 155 1.95 -9.46 14.24
C HIS A 155 1.43 -10.61 15.12
N ALA A 156 0.97 -11.72 14.54
CA ALA A 156 0.59 -12.90 15.30
C ALA A 156 1.77 -13.47 16.12
N ARG A 157 2.98 -13.51 15.55
CA ARG A 157 4.21 -13.98 16.25
C ARG A 157 4.56 -13.14 17.48
N ILE A 158 4.21 -11.86 17.50
CA ILE A 158 4.43 -10.97 18.65
C ILE A 158 3.21 -10.86 19.58
N GLY A 159 2.19 -11.70 19.37
CA GLY A 159 1.03 -11.84 20.25
C GLY A 159 -0.20 -11.01 19.88
N TYR A 160 -0.30 -10.49 18.65
CA TYR A 160 -1.53 -9.90 18.14
C TYR A 160 -2.50 -11.01 17.71
N VAL A 161 -3.16 -11.62 18.70
CA VAL A 161 -4.14 -12.68 18.47
C VAL A 161 -5.53 -12.07 18.49
N ASN A 162 -6.36 -12.40 17.51
CA ASN A 162 -7.76 -11.99 17.46
C ASN A 162 -8.57 -13.05 16.70
N MET A 163 -9.78 -13.34 17.17
CA MET A 163 -10.68 -14.34 16.55
C MET A 163 -11.04 -13.97 15.10
N ARG A 164 -11.12 -12.66 14.81
CA ARG A 164 -11.35 -12.14 13.45
C ARG A 164 -10.12 -11.36 12.98
N SER A 165 -9.04 -12.09 12.69
CA SER A 165 -7.84 -11.54 12.06
C SER A 165 -7.91 -11.71 10.54
N LEU A 166 -8.02 -10.60 9.82
CA LEU A 166 -8.31 -10.54 8.38
C LEU A 166 -7.17 -9.89 7.62
N VAL A 167 -7.09 -10.19 6.32
CA VAL A 167 -6.25 -9.47 5.37
C VAL A 167 -7.15 -8.70 4.40
N ILE A 168 -7.09 -7.37 4.46
CA ILE A 168 -7.68 -6.48 3.47
C ILE A 168 -6.52 -5.66 2.87
N PRO A 169 -6.09 -5.96 1.64
CA PRO A 169 -4.92 -5.36 1.03
C PRO A 169 -5.09 -3.87 0.74
N ASN A 170 -4.09 -3.24 0.14
CA ASN A 170 -4.23 -1.92 -0.43
C ASN A 170 -5.14 -1.97 -1.65
N GLY A 171 -5.98 -0.95 -1.81
CA GLY A 171 -6.78 -0.75 -3.01
C GLY A 171 -6.04 0.14 -4.02
N PHE A 172 -6.26 -0.15 -5.32
CA PHE A 172 -5.66 0.61 -6.41
C PHE A 172 -6.75 1.33 -7.23
N GLU A 173 -6.51 2.59 -7.56
CA GLU A 173 -7.41 3.44 -8.36
C GLU A 173 -7.21 3.10 -9.85
N VAL A 174 -7.90 2.07 -10.34
CA VAL A 174 -7.71 1.50 -11.69
C VAL A 174 -8.14 2.43 -12.83
N ASP A 175 -8.87 3.50 -12.52
CA ASP A 175 -9.24 4.56 -13.48
C ASP A 175 -8.14 5.62 -13.60
N SER A 176 -7.41 5.88 -12.52
CA SER A 176 -6.25 6.79 -12.52
C SER A 176 -5.00 6.09 -13.04
N PHE A 177 -4.76 4.85 -12.60
CA PHE A 177 -3.68 3.99 -13.06
C PHE A 177 -4.21 3.07 -14.16
N ARG A 178 -4.04 3.47 -15.41
CA ARG A 178 -4.54 2.73 -16.58
C ARG A 178 -3.58 2.86 -17.77
N PRO A 179 -3.67 1.96 -18.75
CA PRO A 179 -3.04 2.17 -20.05
C PRO A 179 -3.55 3.49 -20.66
N ASP A 180 -2.63 4.37 -21.03
CA ASP A 180 -2.95 5.65 -21.66
C ASP A 180 -1.95 5.94 -22.78
N PRO A 181 -2.33 5.70 -24.04
CA PRO A 181 -1.45 5.90 -25.20
C PRO A 181 -0.98 7.36 -25.36
N ALA A 182 -1.82 8.33 -25.02
CA ALA A 182 -1.46 9.75 -25.13
C ALA A 182 -0.43 10.14 -24.06
N ALA A 183 -0.67 9.72 -22.79
CA ALA A 183 0.28 9.90 -21.70
C ALA A 183 1.61 9.20 -22.00
N ARG A 184 1.58 7.97 -22.56
CA ARG A 184 2.76 7.24 -22.97
C ARG A 184 3.56 8.00 -24.04
N ALA A 185 2.93 8.44 -25.11
CA ALA A 185 3.60 9.16 -26.18
C ALA A 185 4.24 10.47 -25.67
N SER A 186 3.46 11.26 -24.91
CA SER A 186 3.92 12.49 -24.28
C SER A 186 5.11 12.28 -23.33
N PHE A 187 5.08 11.24 -22.50
CA PHE A 187 6.14 10.97 -21.53
C PHE A 187 7.42 10.47 -22.22
N ARG A 188 7.30 9.60 -23.23
CA ARG A 188 8.45 9.11 -24.00
C ARG A 188 9.12 10.22 -24.80
N SER A 189 8.33 11.14 -25.38
CA SER A 189 8.84 12.35 -26.03
C SER A 189 9.59 13.27 -25.05
N GLU A 190 9.08 13.46 -23.83
CA GLU A 190 9.77 14.22 -22.75
C GLU A 190 11.16 13.64 -22.47
N LEU A 191 11.30 12.32 -22.50
CA LEU A 191 12.56 11.62 -22.24
C LEU A 191 13.48 11.52 -23.47
N GLY A 192 13.04 11.94 -24.65
CA GLY A 192 13.78 11.81 -25.92
C GLY A 192 14.08 10.34 -26.28
N LEU A 193 13.07 9.46 -26.13
CA LEU A 193 13.21 8.04 -26.40
C LEU A 193 12.84 7.70 -27.84
N ASP A 194 13.64 6.85 -28.46
CA ASP A 194 13.34 6.25 -29.76
C ASP A 194 12.16 5.27 -29.65
N ASP A 195 11.50 4.98 -30.79
CA ASP A 195 10.30 4.13 -30.82
C ASP A 195 10.59 2.69 -30.41
N ASP A 196 11.78 2.17 -30.67
CA ASP A 196 12.22 0.81 -30.33
C ASP A 196 12.79 0.68 -28.92
N ALA A 197 13.00 1.80 -28.21
CA ALA A 197 13.50 1.79 -26.84
C ALA A 197 12.54 1.06 -25.90
N VAL A 198 13.08 0.20 -25.05
CA VAL A 198 12.34 -0.53 -24.01
C VAL A 198 12.62 0.12 -22.66
N LEU A 199 11.63 0.84 -22.13
CA LEU A 199 11.76 1.62 -20.90
C LEU A 199 11.39 0.78 -19.68
N VAL A 200 12.40 0.52 -18.84
CA VAL A 200 12.31 -0.24 -17.60
C VAL A 200 12.36 0.71 -16.40
N GLY A 201 11.32 0.77 -15.58
CA GLY A 201 11.24 1.73 -14.48
C GLY A 201 11.21 1.11 -13.09
N VAL A 202 11.83 1.81 -12.12
CA VAL A 202 11.54 1.68 -10.70
C VAL A 202 10.89 2.98 -10.22
N VAL A 203 9.72 2.85 -9.60
CA VAL A 203 8.96 3.99 -9.08
C VAL A 203 8.89 3.86 -7.57
N ALA A 204 9.84 4.48 -6.87
CA ALA A 204 9.98 4.44 -5.42
C ALA A 204 10.92 5.55 -4.93
N ARG A 205 10.63 6.11 -3.75
CA ARG A 205 11.58 6.99 -3.06
C ARG A 205 12.88 6.25 -2.75
N VAL A 206 14.01 6.95 -2.73
CA VAL A 206 15.26 6.36 -2.25
C VAL A 206 15.14 6.05 -0.76
N HIS A 207 15.21 4.78 -0.44
CA HIS A 207 15.19 4.26 0.91
C HIS A 207 15.85 2.88 0.94
N PRO A 208 16.55 2.46 2.03
CA PRO A 208 17.19 1.14 2.10
C PRO A 208 16.24 -0.03 1.81
N SER A 209 14.97 0.09 2.18
CA SER A 209 13.96 -0.94 1.91
C SER A 209 13.62 -1.11 0.42
N LYS A 210 13.88 -0.11 -0.43
CA LYS A 210 13.56 -0.15 -1.87
C LYS A 210 14.70 -0.66 -2.75
N ASP A 211 15.88 -0.76 -2.19
CA ASP A 211 17.09 -1.35 -2.77
C ASP A 211 17.38 -0.94 -4.23
N HIS A 212 17.45 0.38 -4.44
CA HIS A 212 17.85 0.93 -5.75
C HIS A 212 19.20 0.40 -6.22
N ALA A 213 20.09 0.00 -5.29
CA ALA A 213 21.39 -0.59 -5.64
C ALA A 213 21.23 -1.93 -6.39
N ASN A 214 20.31 -2.78 -5.95
CA ASN A 214 19.99 -4.04 -6.63
C ASN A 214 19.40 -3.78 -8.02
N PHE A 215 18.48 -2.82 -8.15
CA PHE A 215 17.95 -2.41 -9.46
C PHE A 215 19.03 -1.90 -10.40
N LEU A 216 19.89 -0.98 -9.95
CA LEU A 216 20.96 -0.42 -10.78
C LEU A 216 21.95 -1.50 -11.24
N ARG A 217 22.31 -2.42 -10.34
CA ARG A 217 23.17 -3.55 -10.71
C ARG A 217 22.49 -4.47 -11.73
N ALA A 218 21.22 -4.77 -11.59
CA ALA A 218 20.45 -5.54 -12.57
C ALA A 218 20.35 -4.80 -13.91
N ALA A 219 20.17 -3.48 -13.88
CA ALA A 219 20.14 -2.65 -15.07
C ALA A 219 21.45 -2.69 -15.85
N GLU A 220 22.61 -2.64 -15.17
CA GLU A 220 23.93 -2.78 -15.80
C GLU A 220 24.07 -4.13 -16.51
N LEU A 221 23.69 -5.22 -15.83
CA LEU A 221 23.75 -6.57 -16.38
C LEU A 221 22.82 -6.77 -17.58
N ALA A 222 21.61 -6.21 -17.52
CA ALA A 222 20.63 -6.29 -18.60
C ALA A 222 21.03 -5.41 -19.80
N ALA A 223 21.53 -4.19 -19.54
CA ALA A 223 22.00 -3.26 -20.58
C ALA A 223 23.12 -3.84 -21.45
N ALA A 224 23.96 -4.69 -20.88
CA ALA A 224 25.03 -5.37 -21.62
C ALA A 224 24.48 -6.39 -22.65
N ARG A 225 23.23 -6.86 -22.49
CA ARG A 225 22.60 -7.88 -23.33
C ARG A 225 21.66 -7.30 -24.39
N ASP A 226 21.03 -6.15 -24.10
CA ASP A 226 20.08 -5.54 -25.03
C ASP A 226 20.31 -4.01 -25.10
N PRO A 227 20.73 -3.49 -26.27
CA PRO A 227 21.00 -2.07 -26.46
C PRO A 227 19.74 -1.19 -26.44
N ARG A 228 18.55 -1.74 -26.61
CA ARG A 228 17.29 -0.99 -26.59
C ARG A 228 16.83 -0.62 -25.18
N LEU A 229 17.38 -1.28 -24.14
CA LEU A 229 16.98 -1.05 -22.76
C LEU A 229 17.39 0.34 -22.29
N VAL A 230 16.42 1.11 -21.83
CA VAL A 230 16.56 2.38 -21.11
C VAL A 230 15.96 2.21 -19.72
N PHE A 231 16.63 2.72 -18.70
CA PHE A 231 16.23 2.56 -17.30
C PHE A 231 15.79 3.89 -16.71
N LEU A 232 14.83 3.81 -15.78
CA LEU A 232 14.26 4.99 -15.14
C LEU A 232 14.14 4.77 -13.63
N CYS A 233 14.56 5.78 -12.84
CA CYS A 233 14.27 5.87 -11.43
C CYS A 233 13.41 7.10 -11.17
N ALA A 234 12.18 6.92 -10.69
CA ALA A 234 11.29 7.99 -10.28
C ALA A 234 10.94 7.87 -8.78
N GLY A 235 10.99 8.98 -8.08
CA GLY A 235 10.69 9.07 -6.65
C GLY A 235 11.67 9.96 -5.92
N ARG A 236 11.26 10.46 -4.77
CA ARG A 236 12.06 11.39 -3.96
C ARG A 236 13.47 10.86 -3.73
N GLY A 237 14.46 11.69 -4.06
CA GLY A 237 15.87 11.43 -3.87
C GLY A 237 16.55 10.66 -5.00
N THR A 238 15.84 10.19 -6.03
CA THR A 238 16.47 9.43 -7.14
C THR A 238 17.41 10.30 -7.95
N ASP A 239 17.16 11.59 -8.07
CA ASP A 239 17.95 12.61 -8.79
C ASP A 239 19.16 13.11 -7.99
N SER A 240 19.17 12.96 -6.67
CA SER A 240 20.18 13.52 -5.77
C SER A 240 21.04 12.47 -5.06
N HIS A 241 20.57 11.23 -4.93
CA HIS A 241 21.28 10.18 -4.22
C HIS A 241 22.59 9.75 -4.93
N GLY A 242 23.69 9.66 -4.20
CA GLY A 242 25.04 9.41 -4.72
C GLY A 242 25.12 8.23 -5.68
N ARG A 243 24.65 7.03 -5.29
CA ARG A 243 24.68 5.84 -6.14
C ARG A 243 23.89 5.99 -7.45
N CYS A 244 22.73 6.65 -7.40
CA CYS A 244 21.96 6.90 -8.62
C CYS A 244 22.74 7.79 -9.59
N ARG A 245 23.39 8.84 -9.05
CA ARG A 245 24.22 9.76 -9.83
C ARG A 245 25.51 9.13 -10.34
N GLU A 246 26.14 8.25 -9.57
CA GLU A 246 27.30 7.47 -10.01
C GLU A 246 26.97 6.55 -11.19
N ALA A 247 25.80 5.91 -11.19
CA ALA A 247 25.34 5.05 -12.28
C ALA A 247 25.19 5.80 -13.61
N LEU A 248 24.97 7.12 -13.61
CA LEU A 248 24.95 7.94 -14.81
C LEU A 248 26.32 8.02 -15.52
N ARG A 249 27.41 7.77 -14.82
CA ARG A 249 28.79 7.84 -15.33
C ARG A 249 29.34 6.46 -15.71
N GLY A 250 28.65 5.38 -15.28
CA GLY A 250 29.05 4.00 -15.48
C GLY A 250 28.47 3.37 -16.78
N PRO A 251 28.26 2.05 -16.78
CA PRO A 251 27.70 1.30 -17.93
C PRO A 251 26.32 1.77 -18.38
N LEU A 252 25.57 2.47 -17.51
CA LEU A 252 24.25 3.03 -17.82
C LEU A 252 24.28 4.45 -18.39
N ARG A 253 25.47 4.98 -18.71
CA ARG A 253 25.60 6.32 -19.31
C ARG A 253 24.75 6.44 -20.57
N GLY A 254 23.92 7.49 -20.63
CA GLY A 254 22.98 7.73 -21.73
C GLY A 254 21.70 6.88 -21.68
N ARG A 255 21.67 5.82 -20.86
CA ARG A 255 20.54 4.88 -20.76
C ARG A 255 19.78 4.95 -19.43
N LEU A 256 20.20 5.77 -18.48
CA LEU A 256 19.52 5.96 -17.19
C LEU A 256 18.87 7.34 -17.13
N ARG A 257 17.63 7.40 -16.67
CA ARG A 257 16.88 8.62 -16.39
C ARG A 257 16.57 8.69 -14.90
N LEU A 258 16.95 9.79 -14.25
CA LEU A 258 16.69 10.04 -12.83
C LEU A 258 15.73 11.22 -12.73
N LEU A 259 14.49 10.98 -12.34
CA LEU A 259 13.42 11.98 -12.44
C LEU A 259 13.15 12.74 -11.13
N GLY A 260 13.71 12.28 -10.00
CA GLY A 260 13.32 12.84 -8.70
C GLY A 260 11.86 12.53 -8.33
N GLU A 261 11.28 13.35 -7.48
CA GLU A 261 9.89 13.22 -7.07
C GLU A 261 8.93 13.70 -8.17
N ARG A 262 7.93 12.87 -8.49
CA ARG A 262 6.93 13.16 -9.53
C ARG A 262 5.54 13.16 -8.93
N VAL A 263 4.70 14.10 -9.34
CA VAL A 263 3.28 14.16 -8.97
C VAL A 263 2.38 13.46 -9.98
N ASP A 264 2.87 13.30 -11.22
CA ASP A 264 2.18 12.66 -12.35
C ASP A 264 2.54 11.15 -12.48
N VAL A 265 2.58 10.42 -11.36
CA VAL A 265 2.97 9.01 -11.33
C VAL A 265 2.18 8.15 -12.31
N PRO A 266 0.86 8.31 -12.52
CA PRO A 266 0.12 7.56 -13.52
C PRO A 266 0.68 7.75 -14.95
N ARG A 267 1.08 9.00 -15.32
CA ARG A 267 1.71 9.29 -16.63
C ARG A 267 3.08 8.63 -16.75
N VAL A 268 3.89 8.65 -15.68
CA VAL A 268 5.19 7.95 -15.64
C VAL A 268 4.97 6.45 -15.85
N MET A 269 4.04 5.84 -15.11
CA MET A 269 3.72 4.41 -15.26
C MET A 269 3.24 4.07 -16.68
N ALA A 270 2.33 4.85 -17.25
CA ALA A 270 1.83 4.62 -18.61
C ALA A 270 2.94 4.67 -19.67
N GLY A 271 4.03 5.41 -19.42
CA GLY A 271 5.18 5.53 -20.30
C GLY A 271 6.13 4.34 -20.30
N LEU A 272 6.11 3.49 -19.28
CA LEU A 272 6.99 2.34 -19.15
C LEU A 272 6.61 1.19 -20.11
N ASP A 273 7.55 0.29 -20.34
CA ASP A 273 7.35 -1.01 -21.00
C ASP A 273 7.32 -2.16 -19.98
N MET A 274 7.95 -1.97 -18.83
CA MET A 274 7.90 -2.86 -17.69
C MET A 274 8.26 -2.12 -16.39
N LEU A 275 7.68 -2.57 -15.28
CA LEU A 275 7.99 -2.06 -13.94
C LEU A 275 8.81 -3.08 -13.17
N VAL A 276 9.82 -2.59 -12.45
CA VAL A 276 10.63 -3.37 -11.51
C VAL A 276 10.38 -2.90 -10.08
N SER A 277 10.20 -3.83 -9.17
CA SER A 277 10.22 -3.60 -7.72
C SER A 277 11.33 -4.42 -7.09
N SER A 278 12.44 -3.75 -6.72
CA SER A 278 13.65 -4.38 -6.16
C SER A 278 13.69 -4.41 -4.63
N SER A 279 12.57 -4.20 -3.98
CA SER A 279 12.46 -3.96 -2.53
C SER A 279 12.98 -5.12 -1.68
N LYS A 280 13.52 -4.77 -0.48
CA LYS A 280 13.93 -5.71 0.59
C LYS A 280 12.84 -5.91 1.63
N THR A 281 11.94 -4.95 1.78
CA THR A 281 10.84 -5.06 2.75
C THR A 281 9.59 -4.38 2.19
N GLU A 282 8.49 -5.10 2.19
CA GLU A 282 7.15 -4.62 1.82
C GLU A 282 6.10 -5.26 2.74
N GLY A 283 4.93 -4.64 2.81
CA GLY A 283 3.71 -5.30 3.22
C GLY A 283 2.92 -5.64 1.96
N CYS A 284 2.09 -4.71 1.52
CA CYS A 284 1.42 -4.73 0.22
C CYS A 284 2.14 -3.73 -0.70
N PRO A 285 2.78 -4.16 -1.81
CA PRO A 285 3.65 -3.31 -2.62
C PRO A 285 2.83 -2.40 -3.56
N ASN A 286 2.71 -1.10 -3.21
CA ASN A 286 1.88 -0.16 -3.98
C ASN A 286 2.35 -0.02 -5.43
N ALA A 287 3.65 0.20 -5.67
CA ALA A 287 4.14 0.39 -7.03
C ALA A 287 3.87 -0.81 -7.94
N VAL A 288 3.93 -2.05 -7.39
CA VAL A 288 3.58 -3.28 -8.13
C VAL A 288 2.13 -3.23 -8.58
N GLY A 289 1.19 -2.98 -7.65
CA GLY A 289 -0.23 -2.91 -8.00
C GLY A 289 -0.57 -1.75 -8.94
N GLU A 290 0.04 -0.59 -8.75
CA GLU A 290 -0.11 0.58 -9.64
C GLU A 290 0.42 0.29 -11.05
N GLY A 291 1.59 -0.35 -11.17
CA GLY A 291 2.14 -0.77 -12.46
C GLY A 291 1.27 -1.82 -13.16
N MET A 292 0.82 -2.84 -12.43
CA MET A 292 -0.13 -3.83 -12.95
C MET A 292 -1.46 -3.18 -13.39
N ALA A 293 -1.96 -2.21 -12.63
CA ALA A 293 -3.16 -1.44 -13.02
C ALA A 293 -2.96 -0.67 -14.31
N CYS A 294 -1.75 -0.15 -14.58
CA CYS A 294 -1.37 0.47 -15.85
C CYS A 294 -1.16 -0.53 -17.00
N GLY A 295 -1.38 -1.83 -16.78
CA GLY A 295 -1.17 -2.85 -17.82
C GLY A 295 0.30 -3.11 -18.11
N LEU A 296 1.18 -2.96 -17.12
CA LEU A 296 2.60 -3.24 -17.27
C LEU A 296 2.92 -4.68 -16.85
N PRO A 297 3.78 -5.39 -17.59
CA PRO A 297 4.51 -6.52 -17.04
C PRO A 297 5.32 -6.05 -15.83
N VAL A 298 5.23 -6.77 -14.72
CA VAL A 298 5.92 -6.42 -13.48
C VAL A 298 6.89 -7.52 -13.06
N ILE A 299 8.09 -7.11 -12.66
CA ILE A 299 9.08 -7.97 -12.02
C ILE A 299 9.23 -7.49 -10.58
N GLY A 300 8.95 -8.35 -9.61
CA GLY A 300 9.06 -8.01 -8.18
C GLY A 300 9.98 -8.96 -7.43
N THR A 301 10.68 -8.46 -6.42
CA THR A 301 11.38 -9.32 -5.46
C THR A 301 10.37 -10.05 -4.58
N ASP A 302 10.66 -11.30 -4.20
CA ASP A 302 9.82 -12.13 -3.34
C ASP A 302 9.87 -11.66 -1.88
N ILE A 303 9.14 -10.59 -1.61
CA ILE A 303 9.07 -9.95 -0.30
C ILE A 303 7.66 -9.43 0.00
N GLY A 304 7.23 -9.54 1.25
CA GLY A 304 5.86 -9.18 1.62
C GLY A 304 4.84 -10.01 0.84
N ASP A 305 3.75 -9.39 0.41
CA ASP A 305 2.74 -10.03 -0.42
C ASP A 305 2.99 -9.82 -1.94
N THR A 306 4.23 -9.50 -2.37
CA THR A 306 4.56 -9.28 -3.80
C THR A 306 4.14 -10.48 -4.65
N ARG A 307 4.48 -11.70 -4.21
CA ARG A 307 4.08 -12.94 -4.90
C ARG A 307 2.56 -13.10 -4.97
N ASP A 308 1.85 -12.75 -3.90
CA ASP A 308 0.38 -12.85 -3.87
C ASP A 308 -0.29 -11.81 -4.78
N VAL A 309 0.29 -10.60 -4.89
CA VAL A 309 -0.23 -9.55 -5.78
C VAL A 309 0.03 -9.88 -7.24
N ILE A 310 1.26 -10.27 -7.60
CA ILE A 310 1.67 -10.60 -8.97
C ILE A 310 1.04 -11.91 -9.44
N ALA A 311 1.08 -12.96 -8.61
CA ALA A 311 0.69 -14.34 -8.95
C ALA A 311 1.35 -14.82 -10.26
N ASP A 312 0.54 -15.22 -11.25
CA ASP A 312 0.95 -15.68 -12.58
C ASP A 312 0.99 -14.55 -13.64
N ALA A 313 0.56 -13.34 -13.25
CA ALA A 313 0.48 -12.19 -14.15
C ALA A 313 1.77 -11.33 -14.20
N GLY A 314 2.90 -11.88 -13.81
CA GLY A 314 4.21 -11.20 -13.83
C GLY A 314 5.35 -12.13 -13.47
N ARG A 315 6.43 -11.57 -12.91
CA ARG A 315 7.62 -12.33 -12.51
C ARG A 315 8.02 -12.02 -11.08
N VAL A 316 8.45 -13.04 -10.35
CA VAL A 316 8.94 -12.90 -8.97
C VAL A 316 10.33 -13.52 -8.87
N VAL A 317 11.29 -12.74 -8.35
CA VAL A 317 12.70 -13.14 -8.21
C VAL A 317 13.14 -13.11 -6.74
N PRO A 318 14.21 -13.83 -6.36
CA PRO A 318 14.75 -13.74 -5.01
C PRO A 318 15.14 -12.32 -4.62
N CYS A 319 14.95 -11.97 -3.34
CA CYS A 319 15.32 -10.67 -2.79
C CYS A 319 16.84 -10.46 -2.85
N GLY A 320 17.28 -9.30 -3.37
CA GLY A 320 18.70 -8.94 -3.47
C GLY A 320 19.47 -9.62 -4.60
N ASP A 321 18.81 -10.42 -5.44
CA ASP A 321 19.44 -11.08 -6.58
C ASP A 321 19.34 -10.21 -7.85
N ALA A 322 20.39 -9.42 -8.10
CA ALA A 322 20.49 -8.60 -9.29
C ALA A 322 20.60 -9.42 -10.59
N SER A 323 21.17 -10.61 -10.53
CA SER A 323 21.35 -11.48 -11.69
C SER A 323 20.02 -12.08 -12.14
N ALA A 324 19.22 -12.59 -11.21
CA ALA A 324 17.88 -13.06 -11.49
C ALA A 324 16.99 -11.92 -12.02
N LEU A 325 17.07 -10.73 -11.41
CA LEU A 325 16.32 -9.56 -11.84
C LEU A 325 16.71 -9.15 -13.28
N ALA A 326 18.01 -9.14 -13.61
CA ALA A 326 18.51 -8.84 -14.95
C ALA A 326 18.07 -9.89 -15.98
N ALA A 327 18.05 -11.17 -15.60
CA ALA A 327 17.59 -12.26 -16.47
C ALA A 327 16.11 -12.08 -16.85
N GLU A 328 15.25 -11.76 -15.89
CA GLU A 328 13.82 -11.51 -16.16
C GLU A 328 13.58 -10.24 -16.98
N ILE A 329 14.35 -9.15 -16.75
CA ILE A 329 14.30 -7.94 -17.58
C ILE A 329 14.64 -8.30 -19.03
N ALA A 330 15.73 -9.04 -19.27
CA ALA A 330 16.13 -9.45 -20.60
C ALA A 330 15.11 -10.39 -21.26
N ALA A 331 14.57 -11.34 -20.51
CA ALA A 331 13.54 -12.26 -20.99
C ALA A 331 12.27 -11.51 -21.43
N LEU A 332 11.77 -10.57 -20.62
CA LEU A 332 10.60 -9.76 -21.00
C LEU A 332 10.90 -8.82 -22.16
N SER A 333 12.12 -8.26 -22.25
CA SER A 333 12.51 -7.43 -23.39
C SER A 333 12.48 -8.22 -24.71
N ALA A 334 12.94 -9.47 -24.66
CA ALA A 334 12.99 -10.35 -25.83
C ALA A 334 11.61 -10.78 -26.38
N LEU A 335 10.55 -10.74 -25.55
CA LEU A 335 9.19 -11.15 -25.95
C LEU A 335 8.54 -10.24 -27.01
N GLY A 336 9.07 -9.06 -27.28
CA GLY A 336 8.44 -8.07 -28.13
C GLY A 336 7.22 -7.38 -27.49
N HIS A 337 6.77 -6.32 -28.15
CA HIS A 337 5.73 -5.43 -27.59
C HIS A 337 4.39 -6.13 -27.38
N ALA A 338 3.92 -6.90 -28.37
CA ALA A 338 2.61 -7.57 -28.31
C ALA A 338 2.51 -8.54 -27.12
N ARG A 339 3.53 -9.38 -26.92
CA ARG A 339 3.52 -10.35 -25.83
C ARG A 339 3.67 -9.69 -24.45
N ARG A 340 4.46 -8.63 -24.33
CA ARG A 340 4.50 -7.83 -23.09
C ARG A 340 3.13 -7.22 -22.76
N ARG A 341 2.40 -6.75 -23.78
CA ARG A 341 1.06 -6.21 -23.62
C ARG A 341 0.07 -7.27 -23.12
N GLU A 342 0.08 -8.47 -23.65
CA GLU A 342 -0.76 -9.58 -23.17
C GLU A 342 -0.53 -9.87 -21.67
N ILE A 343 0.74 -9.91 -21.24
CA ILE A 343 1.09 -10.08 -19.82
C ILE A 343 0.56 -8.90 -18.99
N GLY A 344 0.72 -7.69 -19.49
CA GLY A 344 0.23 -6.47 -18.84
C GLY A 344 -1.30 -6.44 -18.72
N ASP A 345 -2.02 -6.87 -19.76
CA ASP A 345 -3.49 -6.94 -19.75
C ASP A 345 -3.98 -7.95 -18.68
N ALA A 346 -3.33 -9.11 -18.58
CA ALA A 346 -3.61 -10.09 -17.51
C ALA A 346 -3.31 -9.52 -16.12
N ALA A 347 -2.21 -8.78 -15.98
CA ALA A 347 -1.85 -8.10 -14.74
C ALA A 347 -2.91 -7.06 -14.33
N ARG A 348 -3.37 -6.25 -15.28
CA ARG A 348 -4.43 -5.26 -15.04
C ARG A 348 -5.74 -5.92 -14.62
N GLU A 349 -6.16 -6.98 -15.32
CA GLU A 349 -7.40 -7.67 -15.00
C GLU A 349 -7.37 -8.24 -13.58
N ARG A 350 -6.24 -8.80 -13.15
CA ARG A 350 -6.06 -9.27 -11.78
C ARG A 350 -6.25 -8.15 -10.76
N ILE A 351 -5.64 -6.97 -10.99
CA ILE A 351 -5.80 -5.83 -10.08
C ILE A 351 -7.24 -5.34 -10.08
N ARG A 352 -7.88 -5.23 -11.24
CA ARG A 352 -9.26 -4.78 -11.38
C ARG A 352 -10.23 -5.66 -10.58
N MET A 353 -10.07 -6.97 -10.67
CA MET A 353 -10.95 -7.93 -10.00
C MET A 353 -10.70 -8.04 -8.49
N ALA A 354 -9.46 -8.12 -8.06
CA ALA A 354 -9.13 -8.50 -6.68
C ALA A 354 -8.64 -7.36 -5.79
N TYR A 355 -8.10 -6.30 -6.39
CA TYR A 355 -7.39 -5.23 -5.69
C TYR A 355 -7.85 -3.83 -6.09
N SER A 356 -8.89 -3.64 -6.91
CA SER A 356 -9.43 -2.31 -7.16
C SER A 356 -9.89 -1.67 -5.85
N ILE A 357 -9.85 -0.36 -5.77
CA ILE A 357 -10.26 0.34 -4.54
C ILE A 357 -11.73 0.08 -4.20
N GLU A 358 -12.59 -0.12 -5.20
CA GLU A 358 -13.99 -0.46 -5.04
C GLU A 358 -14.16 -1.86 -4.42
N SER A 359 -13.39 -2.86 -4.94
CA SER A 359 -13.36 -4.22 -4.37
C SER A 359 -12.91 -4.19 -2.91
N VAL A 360 -11.88 -3.39 -2.60
CA VAL A 360 -11.35 -3.24 -1.23
C VAL A 360 -12.36 -2.51 -0.34
N ALA A 361 -13.00 -1.43 -0.81
CA ALA A 361 -14.04 -0.70 -0.08
C ALA A 361 -15.23 -1.62 0.26
N SER A 362 -15.66 -2.46 -0.70
CA SER A 362 -16.70 -3.46 -0.47
C SER A 362 -16.32 -4.47 0.63
N ARG A 363 -15.04 -4.87 0.75
CA ARG A 363 -14.58 -5.74 1.84
C ARG A 363 -14.65 -5.04 3.20
N TYR A 364 -14.33 -3.75 3.27
CA TYR A 364 -14.53 -2.97 4.50
C TYR A 364 -16.00 -2.83 4.85
N GLY A 365 -16.87 -2.57 3.86
CA GLY A 365 -18.32 -2.50 4.05
C GLY A 365 -18.86 -3.80 4.66
N ARG A 366 -18.54 -4.95 4.07
CA ARG A 366 -18.92 -6.27 4.61
C ARG A 366 -18.42 -6.48 6.04
N LEU A 367 -17.16 -6.13 6.32
CA LEU A 367 -16.61 -6.21 7.68
C LEU A 367 -17.42 -5.38 8.68
N TYR A 368 -17.82 -4.17 8.32
CA TYR A 368 -18.60 -3.30 9.22
C TYR A 368 -20.00 -3.86 9.47
N HIS A 369 -20.64 -4.42 8.44
CA HIS A 369 -21.94 -5.12 8.60
C HIS A 369 -21.82 -6.32 9.53
N ASP A 370 -20.80 -7.15 9.37
CA ASP A 370 -20.59 -8.32 10.21
C ASP A 370 -20.40 -7.92 11.69
N ILE A 371 -19.55 -6.90 11.95
CA ILE A 371 -19.32 -6.38 13.31
C ILE A 371 -20.63 -5.91 13.94
N ILE A 372 -21.46 -5.16 13.20
CA ILE A 372 -22.70 -4.62 13.73
C ILE A 372 -23.74 -5.72 13.96
N SER A 373 -23.87 -6.66 13.05
CA SER A 373 -24.80 -7.79 13.17
C SER A 373 -24.52 -8.60 14.44
N GLU A 374 -23.25 -8.88 14.72
CA GLU A 374 -22.86 -9.57 15.96
C GLU A 374 -23.14 -8.73 17.20
N ARG A 375 -22.82 -7.43 17.16
CA ARG A 375 -23.06 -6.51 18.28
C ARG A 375 -24.53 -6.29 18.61
N ARG A 376 -25.42 -6.48 17.63
CA ARG A 376 -26.89 -6.42 17.80
C ARG A 376 -27.49 -7.76 18.19
N GLY A 377 -26.71 -8.85 18.28
CA GLY A 377 -27.21 -10.18 18.62
C GLY A 377 -28.03 -10.83 17.53
N SER A 378 -27.98 -10.32 16.29
CA SER A 378 -28.73 -10.84 15.15
C SER A 378 -28.09 -12.07 14.47
N GLY A 379 -27.13 -12.71 15.11
CA GLY A 379 -26.67 -14.10 14.96
C GLY A 379 -26.46 -14.72 13.57
N ARG A 380 -26.42 -13.96 12.49
CA ARG A 380 -25.97 -14.44 11.19
C ARG A 380 -24.59 -13.87 10.89
N LEU A 381 -23.58 -14.73 10.82
CA LEU A 381 -22.35 -14.48 10.07
C LEU A 381 -22.76 -14.21 8.62
N VAL A 382 -22.79 -12.94 8.22
CA VAL A 382 -23.31 -12.55 6.91
C VAL A 382 -22.35 -12.91 5.79
N SER A 383 -21.08 -13.12 6.07
CA SER A 383 -20.15 -13.70 5.08
C SER A 383 -18.85 -14.19 5.70
N GLN A 384 -18.38 -15.34 5.28
CA GLN A 384 -16.95 -15.53 5.19
C GLN A 384 -16.45 -14.53 4.13
N LEU A 385 -15.70 -13.51 4.54
CA LEU A 385 -14.98 -12.68 3.57
C LEU A 385 -14.22 -13.66 2.67
N GLU A 386 -14.54 -13.66 1.37
CA GLU A 386 -13.90 -14.56 0.42
C GLU A 386 -12.38 -14.54 0.64
N PRO A 387 -11.74 -15.68 0.81
CA PRO A 387 -10.30 -15.74 0.93
C PRO A 387 -9.70 -15.00 -0.27
N MET A 388 -8.61 -14.28 -0.03
CA MET A 388 -7.79 -13.76 -1.13
C MET A 388 -7.57 -14.90 -2.14
N PRO A 389 -7.60 -14.63 -3.46
CA PRO A 389 -7.34 -15.66 -4.45
C PRO A 389 -6.09 -16.44 -4.05
N ALA A 390 -6.23 -17.77 -4.08
CA ALA A 390 -5.18 -18.68 -3.61
C ALA A 390 -3.85 -18.37 -4.31
N ARG A 391 -2.74 -18.58 -3.58
CA ARG A 391 -1.43 -18.66 -4.23
C ARG A 391 -1.53 -19.70 -5.34
N PRO A 392 -1.01 -19.43 -6.56
CA PRO A 392 -0.77 -20.51 -7.51
C PRO A 392 0.02 -21.59 -6.76
N ALA A 393 -0.38 -22.85 -6.94
CA ALA A 393 0.35 -23.98 -6.38
C ALA A 393 1.83 -23.80 -6.74
N GLU A 394 2.73 -24.01 -5.76
CA GLU A 394 4.16 -24.05 -6.04
C GLU A 394 4.36 -25.08 -7.15
N ALA A 395 4.58 -24.62 -8.37
CA ALA A 395 5.08 -25.48 -9.43
C ALA A 395 6.44 -25.93 -8.92
N ALA A 396 6.51 -27.21 -8.54
CA ALA A 396 7.76 -27.86 -8.18
C ALA A 396 8.75 -27.58 -9.31
N LEU A 397 9.83 -26.84 -8.97
CA LEU A 397 11.02 -26.70 -9.79
C LEU A 397 11.77 -28.03 -9.83
#